data_b1032d0eac0acaebde822eb44757f1d1
#
_entry.id   b1032d0eac0acaebde822eb44757f1d1
#
_cell.length_a   1.000
_cell.length_b   1.000
_cell.length_c   1.000
_cell.angle_alpha   90.00
_cell.angle_beta   90.00
_cell.angle_gamma   90.00
#
_symmetry.space_group_name_H-M   'P 1'
#
loop_
_entity.id
_entity.type
_entity.pdbx_description
1 polymer ?
#
loop_
_entity_poly.entity_id
_entity_poly.type
_entity_poly.pdbx_seq_one_letter_code
_entity_poly.pdbx_strand_id
1 'polypeptide(L)'
;MTETAIVAGPDPDGLGEALEAEGLTVRRIEDHVSRATLGEAGIADSQLLVLTDVDEATGVALAKDENPAVRAVFYSRESIPEFVKGQTDLAVDPALLDVNVVAEELAAD
;
A
#
# COMPACT_ATOMS: atom_id res chain seq x y z
N MET A 1 -15.98 -1.32 -12.17
CA MET A 1 -14.80 -2.20 -12.05
C MET A 1 -14.24 -2.09 -10.65
N THR A 2 -13.85 -3.21 -10.09
CA THR A 2 -13.30 -3.23 -8.73
C THR A 2 -11.83 -2.81 -8.77
N GLU A 3 -11.47 -1.85 -7.94
CA GLU A 3 -10.07 -1.47 -7.80
C GLU A 3 -9.33 -2.50 -6.97
N THR A 4 -8.04 -2.64 -7.23
CA THR A 4 -7.17 -3.58 -6.53
C THR A 4 -6.14 -2.84 -5.69
N ALA A 5 -5.99 -3.26 -4.45
CA ALA A 5 -4.98 -2.76 -3.54
C ALA A 5 -4.08 -3.92 -3.12
N ILE A 6 -2.77 -3.67 -3.13
CA ILE A 6 -1.80 -4.62 -2.60
C ILE A 6 -1.39 -4.12 -1.22
N VAL A 7 -1.50 -4.98 -0.20
CA VAL A 7 -1.06 -4.65 1.15
C VAL A 7 0.16 -5.51 1.45
N ALA A 8 1.29 -4.87 1.66
CA ALA A 8 2.55 -5.54 1.93
C ALA A 8 2.98 -5.29 3.37
N GLY A 9 3.27 -6.36 4.09
CA GLY A 9 3.69 -6.33 5.48
C GLY A 9 2.58 -6.69 6.45
N PRO A 10 2.90 -6.72 7.75
CA PRO A 10 1.89 -7.01 8.78
C PRO A 10 0.86 -5.88 8.84
N ASP A 11 -0.37 -6.23 9.10
CA ASP A 11 -1.48 -5.28 9.08
C ASP A 11 -2.29 -5.41 10.39
N PRO A 12 -1.68 -5.06 11.53
CA PRO A 12 -2.34 -5.21 12.82
C PRO A 12 -3.54 -4.28 12.99
N ASP A 13 -3.59 -3.19 12.24
CA ASP A 13 -4.69 -2.23 12.33
C ASP A 13 -5.83 -2.57 11.38
N GLY A 14 -5.65 -3.58 10.51
CA GLY A 14 -6.72 -4.06 9.64
C GLY A 14 -7.07 -3.16 8.47
N LEU A 15 -6.08 -2.47 7.91
CA LEU A 15 -6.35 -1.60 6.77
C LEU A 15 -6.83 -2.39 5.55
N GLY A 16 -6.23 -3.56 5.30
CA GLY A 16 -6.67 -4.41 4.19
C GLY A 16 -8.14 -4.78 4.29
N GLU A 17 -8.58 -5.17 5.48
CA GLU A 17 -9.98 -5.53 5.71
C GLU A 17 -10.90 -4.31 5.54
N ALA A 18 -10.45 -3.14 6.00
CA ALA A 18 -11.21 -1.91 5.83
C ALA A 18 -11.33 -1.53 4.35
N LEU A 19 -10.28 -1.74 3.56
CA LEU A 19 -10.32 -1.50 2.12
C LEU A 19 -11.28 -2.46 1.43
N GLU A 20 -11.31 -3.72 1.85
CA GLU A 20 -12.28 -4.69 1.34
C GLU A 20 -13.70 -4.25 1.63
N ALA A 21 -13.94 -3.71 2.82
CA ALA A 21 -15.24 -3.18 3.19
C ALA A 21 -15.68 -2.01 2.31
N GLU A 22 -14.70 -1.29 1.74
CA GLU A 22 -14.98 -0.19 0.81
C GLU A 22 -15.13 -0.67 -0.64
N GLY A 23 -15.05 -1.97 -0.87
CA GLY A 23 -15.27 -2.56 -2.17
C GLY A 23 -14.03 -2.86 -2.99
N LEU A 24 -12.84 -2.66 -2.45
CA LEU A 24 -11.62 -2.99 -3.17
C LEU A 24 -11.29 -4.48 -3.05
N THR A 25 -10.62 -4.99 -4.07
CA THR A 25 -10.01 -6.31 -3.99
C THR A 25 -8.63 -6.13 -3.36
N VAL A 26 -8.37 -6.84 -2.27
CA VAL A 26 -7.10 -6.74 -1.56
C VAL A 26 -6.26 -7.99 -1.80
N ARG A 27 -5.02 -7.78 -2.20
CA ARG A 27 -4.04 -8.85 -2.35
C ARG A 27 -2.91 -8.57 -1.38
N ARG A 28 -2.37 -9.61 -0.76
CA ARG A 28 -1.36 -9.44 0.28
C ARG A 28 -0.02 -9.99 -0.16
N ILE A 29 1.04 -9.29 0.24
CA ILE A 29 2.40 -9.78 0.13
C ILE A 29 2.87 -10.01 1.56
N GLU A 30 3.07 -11.27 1.94
CA GLU A 30 3.48 -11.63 3.29
C GLU A 30 4.99 -11.79 3.42
N ASP A 31 5.67 -11.93 2.29
CA ASP A 31 7.13 -11.97 2.22
C ASP A 31 7.68 -10.59 1.86
N HIS A 32 8.98 -10.54 1.58
CA HIS A 32 9.61 -9.29 1.14
C HIS A 32 9.03 -8.82 -0.18
N VAL A 33 8.95 -7.50 -0.32
CA VAL A 33 8.51 -6.90 -1.57
C VAL A 33 9.65 -6.98 -2.57
N SER A 34 9.38 -7.61 -3.70
CA SER A 34 10.32 -7.78 -4.79
C SER A 34 9.56 -7.72 -6.11
N ARG A 35 10.28 -7.70 -7.23
CA ARG A 35 9.61 -7.74 -8.53
C ARG A 35 8.74 -8.99 -8.67
N ALA A 36 9.24 -10.12 -8.16
CA ALA A 36 8.50 -11.39 -8.22
C ALA A 36 7.21 -11.33 -7.40
N THR A 37 7.28 -10.87 -6.14
CA THR A 37 6.10 -10.82 -5.28
C THR A 37 5.11 -9.75 -5.75
N LEU A 38 5.59 -8.63 -6.27
CA LEU A 38 4.72 -7.62 -6.86
C LEU A 38 4.01 -8.17 -8.10
N GLY A 39 4.74 -8.88 -8.97
CA GLY A 39 4.13 -9.50 -10.14
C GLY A 39 3.08 -10.52 -9.80
N GLU A 40 3.36 -11.37 -8.81
CA GLU A 40 2.40 -12.37 -8.35
C GLU A 40 1.14 -11.73 -7.76
N ALA A 41 1.29 -10.59 -7.12
CA ALA A 41 0.16 -9.86 -6.53
C ALA A 41 -0.60 -9.01 -7.57
N GLY A 42 -0.12 -8.93 -8.81
CA GLY A 42 -0.80 -8.21 -9.88
C GLY A 42 -0.56 -6.71 -9.87
N ILE A 43 0.69 -6.29 -9.61
CA ILE A 43 1.04 -4.86 -9.52
C ILE A 43 0.67 -4.08 -10.79
N ALA A 44 0.79 -4.71 -11.96
CA ALA A 44 0.51 -4.03 -13.23
C ALA A 44 -0.94 -3.57 -13.34
N ASP A 45 -1.85 -4.24 -12.65
CA ASP A 45 -3.29 -3.95 -12.68
C ASP A 45 -3.81 -3.35 -11.39
N SER A 46 -2.92 -3.00 -10.46
CA SER A 46 -3.32 -2.49 -9.15
C SER A 46 -3.31 -0.96 -9.10
N GLN A 47 -4.21 -0.38 -8.33
CA GLN A 47 -4.34 1.06 -8.16
C GLN A 47 -3.59 1.56 -6.93
N LEU A 48 -3.46 0.69 -5.91
CA LEU A 48 -2.83 1.04 -4.65
C LEU A 48 -1.78 0.01 -4.25
N LEU A 49 -0.68 0.51 -3.68
CA LEU A 49 0.27 -0.33 -2.95
C LEU A 49 0.38 0.28 -1.56
N VAL A 50 -0.02 -0.48 -0.55
CA VAL A 50 0.09 -0.07 0.85
C VAL A 50 1.23 -0.83 1.50
N LEU A 51 2.15 -0.10 2.09
CA LEU A 51 3.27 -0.68 2.83
C LEU A 51 3.08 -0.37 4.31
N THR A 52 3.03 -1.40 5.13
CA THR A 52 2.90 -1.26 6.57
C THR A 52 4.25 -1.39 7.28
N ASP A 53 5.27 -1.77 6.53
CA ASP A 53 6.63 -1.95 7.04
C ASP A 53 7.58 -1.04 6.25
N VAL A 54 8.15 -0.04 6.93
CA VAL A 54 9.06 0.91 6.28
C VAL A 54 10.36 0.28 5.82
N ASP A 55 10.70 -0.90 6.34
CA ASP A 55 11.88 -1.64 5.89
C ASP A 55 11.72 -2.16 4.46
N GLU A 56 10.50 -2.19 3.95
CA GLU A 56 10.21 -2.59 2.58
C GLU A 56 10.09 -1.38 1.63
N ALA A 57 10.60 -0.23 2.06
CA ALA A 57 10.47 1.02 1.29
C ALA A 57 11.04 0.95 -0.13
N THR A 58 12.06 0.12 -0.36
CA THR A 58 12.61 -0.05 -1.71
C THR A 58 11.57 -0.62 -2.68
N GLY A 59 10.55 -1.28 -2.15
CA GLY A 59 9.45 -1.80 -2.96
C GLY A 59 8.66 -0.72 -3.69
N VAL A 60 8.66 0.51 -3.19
CA VAL A 60 7.98 1.62 -3.87
C VAL A 60 8.58 1.87 -5.24
N ALA A 61 9.91 1.95 -5.31
CA ALA A 61 10.60 2.17 -6.59
C ALA A 61 10.32 1.03 -7.56
N LEU A 62 10.34 -0.21 -7.08
CA LEU A 62 10.05 -1.38 -7.91
C LEU A 62 8.62 -1.35 -8.43
N ALA A 63 7.67 -1.00 -7.58
CA ALA A 63 6.26 -0.92 -7.96
C ALA A 63 6.01 0.18 -8.98
N LYS A 64 6.59 1.35 -8.78
CA LYS A 64 6.45 2.47 -9.72
C LYS A 64 7.09 2.17 -11.07
N ASP A 65 8.15 1.36 -11.08
CA ASP A 65 8.79 0.92 -12.31
C ASP A 65 7.86 -0.02 -13.10
N GLU A 66 7.18 -0.93 -12.41
CA GLU A 66 6.25 -1.86 -13.03
C GLU A 66 4.90 -1.22 -13.38
N ASN A 67 4.46 -0.25 -12.57
CA ASN A 67 3.19 0.44 -12.78
C ASN A 67 3.32 1.90 -12.31
N PRO A 68 3.71 2.81 -13.22
CA PRO A 68 3.89 4.22 -12.84
C PRO A 68 2.66 4.91 -12.28
N ALA A 69 1.48 4.38 -12.56
CA ALA A 69 0.21 4.96 -12.10
C ALA A 69 -0.20 4.49 -10.71
N VAL A 70 0.50 3.48 -10.15
CA VAL A 70 0.13 2.98 -8.83
C VAL A 70 0.36 4.05 -7.75
N ARG A 71 -0.57 4.19 -6.82
CA ARG A 71 -0.39 5.09 -5.69
C ARG A 71 0.29 4.32 -4.57
N ALA A 72 1.40 4.86 -4.07
CA ALA A 72 2.17 4.24 -3.00
C ALA A 72 1.80 4.91 -1.67
N VAL A 73 1.35 4.11 -0.71
CA VAL A 73 0.89 4.56 0.59
C VAL A 73 1.67 3.84 1.69
N PHE A 74 2.22 4.61 2.62
CA PHE A 74 2.78 4.05 3.84
C PHE A 74 1.76 4.19 4.97
N TYR A 75 1.48 3.10 5.65
CA TYR A 75 0.60 3.07 6.79
C TYR A 75 1.38 2.48 7.96
N SER A 76 2.08 3.33 8.67
CA SER A 76 3.02 2.93 9.71
C SER A 76 3.22 4.06 10.72
N ARG A 77 3.53 3.66 11.94
CA ARG A 77 3.90 4.61 13.00
C ARG A 77 5.34 5.08 12.88
N GLU A 78 6.13 4.40 12.05
CA GLU A 78 7.52 4.76 11.84
C GLU A 78 7.67 5.78 10.71
N SER A 79 8.72 6.58 10.78
CA SER A 79 9.03 7.56 9.74
C SER A 79 9.51 6.86 8.48
N ILE A 80 9.07 7.34 7.33
CA ILE A 80 9.51 6.77 6.06
C ILE A 80 10.92 7.28 5.71
N PRO A 81 11.74 6.43 5.05
CA PRO A 81 13.08 6.86 4.63
C PRO A 81 13.04 8.02 3.65
N GLU A 82 14.04 8.90 3.75
CA GLU A 82 14.13 10.06 2.87
C GLU A 82 14.14 9.71 1.38
N PHE A 83 14.84 8.61 1.02
CA PHE A 83 15.01 8.26 -0.39
C PHE A 83 13.71 7.92 -1.09
N VAL A 84 12.66 7.59 -0.34
CA VAL A 84 11.39 7.17 -0.94
C VAL A 84 10.31 8.25 -0.86
N LYS A 85 10.56 9.34 -0.15
CA LYS A 85 9.55 10.40 0.04
C LYS A 85 9.05 10.98 -1.28
N GLY A 86 9.92 11.14 -2.25
CA GLY A 86 9.55 11.70 -3.55
C GLY A 86 8.63 10.81 -4.37
N GLN A 87 8.59 9.51 -4.05
CA GLN A 87 7.75 8.54 -4.76
C GLN A 87 6.54 8.09 -3.94
N THR A 88 6.43 8.57 -2.70
CA THR A 88 5.32 8.23 -1.81
C THR A 88 4.17 9.22 -2.02
N ASP A 89 3.00 8.70 -2.31
CA ASP A 89 1.82 9.53 -2.55
C ASP A 89 1.14 9.93 -1.25
N LEU A 90 1.21 9.08 -0.24
CA LEU A 90 0.60 9.35 1.06
C LEU A 90 1.31 8.57 2.14
N ALA A 91 1.53 9.19 3.29
CA ALA A 91 2.06 8.53 4.47
C ALA A 91 1.14 8.84 5.64
N VAL A 92 0.65 7.81 6.30
CA VAL A 92 -0.31 7.93 7.39
C VAL A 92 0.19 7.20 8.62
N ASP A 93 0.09 7.85 9.77
CA ASP A 93 0.38 7.23 11.06
C ASP A 93 -0.94 6.67 11.61
N PRO A 94 -1.04 5.36 11.84
CA PRO A 94 -2.25 4.75 12.37
C PRO A 94 -2.70 5.29 13.74
N ALA A 95 -1.78 5.91 14.48
CA ALA A 95 -2.13 6.52 15.76
C ALA A 95 -2.91 7.84 15.60
N LEU A 96 -2.83 8.45 14.42
CA LEU A 96 -3.42 9.77 14.18
C LEU A 96 -4.76 9.72 13.46
N LEU A 97 -5.00 8.69 12.65
CA LEU A 97 -6.23 8.57 11.89
C LEU A 97 -6.82 7.18 12.04
N ASP A 98 -8.13 7.11 12.18
CA ASP A 98 -8.84 5.85 12.24
C ASP A 98 -8.70 5.08 10.92
N VAL A 99 -8.54 3.76 11.00
CA VAL A 99 -8.34 2.91 9.84
C VAL A 99 -9.48 3.02 8.84
N ASN A 100 -10.71 3.17 9.30
CA ASN A 100 -11.86 3.29 8.42
C ASN A 100 -11.86 4.60 7.65
N VAL A 101 -11.39 5.67 8.27
CA VAL A 101 -11.24 6.97 7.61
C VAL A 101 -10.18 6.88 6.50
N VAL A 102 -9.06 6.23 6.80
CA VAL A 102 -8.00 6.04 5.80
C VAL A 102 -8.52 5.23 4.63
N ALA A 103 -9.23 4.12 4.90
CA ALA A 103 -9.78 3.28 3.84
C ALA A 103 -10.76 4.04 2.97
N GLU A 104 -11.64 4.86 3.56
CA GLU A 104 -12.59 5.68 2.81
C GLU A 104 -11.87 6.64 1.88
N GLU A 105 -10.83 7.31 2.37
CA GLU A 105 -10.06 8.25 1.57
C GLU A 105 -9.36 7.57 0.41
N LEU A 106 -8.76 6.41 0.66
CA LEU A 106 -8.05 5.67 -0.39
C LEU A 106 -9.01 5.12 -1.44
N ALA A 107 -10.21 4.73 -1.03
CA ALA A 107 -11.22 4.17 -1.93
C ALA A 107 -12.00 5.25 -2.69
N ALA A 108 -12.02 6.47 -2.20
CA ALA A 108 -12.82 7.55 -2.76
C ALA A 108 -12.34 8.04 -4.12
N ASP A 109 -11.14 7.71 -4.50
CA ASP A 109 -10.50 8.27 -5.67
C ASP A 109 -10.60 7.42 -6.93
#